data_04bedb1e26959545e1ad81638ff091c4
#
_entry.id   04bedb1e26959545e1ad81638ff091c4
#
_cell.length_a   1.000
_cell.length_b   1.000
_cell.length_c   1.000
_cell.angle_alpha   90.00
_cell.angle_beta   90.00
_cell.angle_gamma   90.00
#
_symmetry.space_group_name_H-M   'P 1'
#
loop_
_entity.id
_entity.type
_entity.pdbx_description
1 polymer ?
#
loop_
_entity_poly.entity_id
_entity_poly.type
_entity_poly.pdbx_seq_one_letter_code
_entity_poly.pdbx_strand_id
1 'polypeptide(L)'
;MGVLSAVLVTLPALVWNIMIFGGPLGGYATVQSVVLDLDPGQWLLRLALILFSEHKGLFVFNPFLLGIIFLWFYRKRLENRLQFIVVALLCAELCDLALCATNPTWHGGRGFGPRYMVESLGVLFVLSAIAISHVRERFPRTTTVGLAIVAAYSITLNVFGAIGARLDSQVLVDLHQRILMP
;
A
#
# COMPACT_ATOMS: atom_id res chain seq x y z
N MET A 1 -17.10 9.01 23.14
CA MET A 1 -15.65 8.74 23.36
C MET A 1 -14.78 8.89 22.11
N GLY A 2 -15.23 8.51 20.91
CA GLY A 2 -14.42 8.55 19.68
C GLY A 2 -13.85 9.92 19.27
N VAL A 3 -14.62 11.00 19.39
CA VAL A 3 -14.18 12.33 18.97
C VAL A 3 -13.05 12.86 19.86
N LEU A 4 -13.15 12.65 21.18
CA LEU A 4 -12.10 13.08 22.11
C LEU A 4 -10.78 12.33 21.88
N SER A 5 -10.86 11.04 21.60
CA SER A 5 -9.67 10.22 21.25
C SER A 5 -9.03 10.69 19.95
N ALA A 6 -9.83 10.99 18.93
CA ALA A 6 -9.32 11.50 17.67
C ALA A 6 -8.60 12.85 17.84
N VAL A 7 -9.19 13.77 18.63
CA VAL A 7 -8.57 15.09 18.92
C VAL A 7 -7.26 14.91 19.70
N LEU A 8 -7.22 14.02 20.70
CA LEU A 8 -6.02 13.78 21.50
C LEU A 8 -4.86 13.21 20.67
N VAL A 9 -5.15 12.42 19.65
CA VAL A 9 -4.12 11.86 18.77
C VAL A 9 -3.68 12.85 17.69
N THR A 10 -4.61 13.63 17.12
CA THR A 10 -4.29 14.55 16.02
C THR A 10 -3.69 15.87 16.49
N LEU A 11 -4.03 16.34 17.70
CA LEU A 11 -3.54 17.61 18.23
C LEU A 11 -2.00 17.67 18.33
N PRO A 12 -1.29 16.67 18.88
CA PRO A 12 0.17 16.67 18.93
C PRO A 12 0.80 16.72 17.53
N ALA A 13 0.25 15.98 16.57
CA ALA A 13 0.73 15.98 15.18
C ALA A 13 0.52 17.35 14.51
N LEU A 14 -0.63 17.98 14.76
CA LEU A 14 -0.95 19.31 14.28
C LEU A 14 0.02 20.36 14.84
N VAL A 15 0.24 20.34 16.17
CA VAL A 15 1.18 21.25 16.85
C VAL A 15 2.60 21.06 16.31
N TRP A 16 3.04 19.82 16.16
CA TRP A 16 4.34 19.48 15.57
C TRP A 16 4.47 20.04 14.15
N ASN A 17 3.47 19.82 13.32
CA ASN A 17 3.48 20.32 11.94
C ASN A 17 3.55 21.85 11.87
N ILE A 18 2.79 22.55 12.71
CA ILE A 18 2.83 24.02 12.78
C ILE A 18 4.19 24.51 13.26
N MET A 19 4.78 23.89 14.29
CA MET A 19 6.07 24.30 14.84
C MET A 19 7.24 24.06 13.90
N ILE A 20 7.25 22.95 13.18
CA ILE A 20 8.39 22.54 12.32
C ILE A 20 8.24 23.08 10.90
N PHE A 21 7.04 23.06 10.35
CA PHE A 21 6.78 23.36 8.94
C PHE A 21 5.99 24.64 8.71
N GLY A 22 5.58 25.34 9.77
CA GLY A 22 4.82 26.59 9.67
C GLY A 22 3.35 26.43 9.23
N GLY A 23 2.84 25.17 9.13
CA GLY A 23 1.48 24.93 8.69
C GLY A 23 0.89 23.62 9.22
N PRO A 24 -0.46 23.53 9.31
CA PRO A 24 -1.13 22.39 9.92
C PRO A 24 -0.96 21.08 9.15
N LEU A 25 -0.71 21.12 7.84
CA LEU A 25 -0.55 19.96 6.97
C LEU A 25 0.90 19.49 6.82
N GLY A 26 1.83 20.12 7.57
CA GLY A 26 3.24 19.75 7.55
C GLY A 26 3.98 20.18 6.28
N GLY A 27 5.17 19.63 6.07
CA GLY A 27 6.03 19.96 4.93
C GLY A 27 5.45 19.63 3.56
N TYR A 28 4.45 18.78 3.49
CA TYR A 28 3.76 18.47 2.25
C TYR A 28 2.85 19.60 1.75
N ALA A 29 2.39 20.49 2.61
CA ALA A 29 1.58 21.64 2.22
C ALA A 29 2.37 22.76 1.53
N THR A 30 3.69 22.80 1.77
CA THR A 30 4.61 23.78 1.15
C THR A 30 5.20 23.27 -0.16
N VAL A 31 5.18 21.96 -0.38
CA VAL A 31 5.50 21.37 -1.69
C VAL A 31 4.28 21.57 -2.57
N GLN A 32 4.34 22.65 -3.39
CA GLN A 32 3.45 23.00 -4.47
C GLN A 32 2.37 21.97 -4.75
N SER A 33 1.11 22.38 -4.47
CA SER A 33 -0.09 21.80 -5.07
C SER A 33 0.03 20.27 -5.25
N VAL A 34 -0.64 19.53 -4.41
CA VAL A 34 -1.08 18.19 -4.80
C VAL A 34 -1.93 18.39 -6.04
N VAL A 35 -1.29 18.48 -7.20
CA VAL A 35 -1.97 18.47 -8.49
C VAL A 35 -2.55 17.08 -8.59
N LEU A 36 -3.82 16.97 -8.20
CA LEU A 36 -4.58 15.76 -8.44
C LEU A 36 -4.73 15.64 -9.95
N ASP A 37 -3.99 14.73 -10.54
CA ASP A 37 -4.15 14.42 -11.94
C ASP A 37 -5.30 13.42 -12.07
N LEU A 38 -6.43 13.92 -12.56
CA LEU A 38 -7.68 13.17 -12.74
C LEU A 38 -7.86 12.68 -14.18
N ASP A 39 -6.80 12.68 -15.02
CA ASP A 39 -6.86 12.00 -16.31
C ASP A 39 -7.13 10.50 -16.10
N PRO A 40 -8.28 9.96 -16.56
CA PRO A 40 -8.65 8.58 -16.31
C PRO A 40 -7.63 7.57 -16.86
N GLY A 41 -6.98 7.89 -17.98
CA GLY A 41 -5.96 7.02 -18.58
C GLY A 41 -4.71 6.93 -17.72
N GLN A 42 -4.20 8.07 -17.27
CA GLN A 42 -3.05 8.14 -16.38
C GLN A 42 -3.36 7.55 -15.01
N TRP A 43 -4.55 7.80 -14.48
CA TRP A 43 -4.99 7.24 -13.21
C TRP A 43 -5.01 5.71 -13.22
N LEU A 44 -5.61 5.09 -14.25
CA LEU A 44 -5.64 3.64 -14.40
C LEU A 44 -4.24 3.05 -14.58
N LEU A 45 -3.39 3.71 -15.36
CA LEU A 45 -2.01 3.27 -15.54
C LEU A 45 -1.25 3.29 -14.20
N ARG A 46 -1.36 4.37 -13.43
CA ARG A 46 -0.71 4.49 -12.11
C ARG A 46 -1.23 3.45 -11.14
N LEU A 47 -2.55 3.20 -11.13
CA LEU A 47 -3.17 2.15 -10.33
C LEU A 47 -2.54 0.78 -10.65
N ALA A 48 -2.44 0.45 -11.93
CA ALA A 48 -1.82 -0.79 -12.37
C ALA A 48 -0.33 -0.87 -11.98
N LEU A 49 0.40 0.22 -12.08
CA LEU A 49 1.82 0.30 -11.68
C LEU A 49 2.01 0.19 -10.17
N ILE A 50 1.15 0.80 -9.35
CA ILE A 50 1.16 0.66 -7.88
C ILE A 50 0.95 -0.81 -7.49
N LEU A 51 0.09 -1.53 -8.20
CA LEU A 51 -0.22 -2.92 -7.89
C LEU A 51 0.82 -3.91 -8.42
N PHE A 52 1.31 -3.73 -9.65
CA PHE A 52 2.02 -4.77 -10.39
C PHE A 52 3.39 -4.37 -10.94
N SER A 53 3.87 -3.13 -10.73
CA SER A 53 5.19 -2.73 -11.20
C SER A 53 6.29 -3.58 -10.57
N GLU A 54 7.28 -3.99 -11.35
CA GLU A 54 8.45 -4.73 -10.88
C GLU A 54 9.30 -3.95 -9.87
N HIS A 55 9.26 -2.60 -9.91
CA HIS A 55 10.06 -1.73 -9.04
C HIS A 55 9.31 -1.26 -7.79
N LYS A 56 7.97 -1.17 -7.84
CA LYS A 56 7.14 -0.55 -6.81
C LYS A 56 5.85 -1.32 -6.53
N GLY A 57 5.58 -2.40 -7.26
CA GLY A 57 4.30 -3.10 -7.22
C GLY A 57 4.00 -3.74 -5.88
N LEU A 58 2.86 -3.40 -5.31
CA LEU A 58 2.41 -3.91 -4.02
C LEU A 58 2.38 -5.44 -3.99
N PHE A 59 1.81 -6.07 -5.01
CA PHE A 59 1.71 -7.53 -5.10
C PHE A 59 3.03 -8.20 -5.49
N VAL A 60 3.91 -7.50 -6.20
CA VAL A 60 5.23 -8.03 -6.56
C VAL A 60 6.11 -8.19 -5.32
N PHE A 61 6.12 -7.18 -4.45
CA PHE A 61 6.89 -7.22 -3.21
C PHE A 61 6.21 -8.02 -2.10
N ASN A 62 4.89 -8.08 -2.13
CA ASN A 62 4.09 -8.72 -1.07
C ASN A 62 3.04 -9.65 -1.67
N PRO A 63 3.44 -10.74 -2.36
CA PRO A 63 2.50 -11.61 -3.07
C PRO A 63 1.52 -12.34 -2.14
N PHE A 64 1.80 -12.43 -0.83
CA PHE A 64 0.85 -12.95 0.14
C PHE A 64 -0.45 -12.11 0.22
N LEU A 65 -0.41 -10.83 -0.19
CA LEU A 65 -1.59 -9.97 -0.27
C LEU A 65 -2.61 -10.46 -1.30
N LEU A 66 -2.21 -11.28 -2.27
CA LEU A 66 -3.15 -11.97 -3.15
C LEU A 66 -4.11 -12.86 -2.38
N GLY A 67 -3.75 -13.24 -1.14
CA GLY A 67 -4.64 -13.91 -0.21
C GLY A 67 -5.97 -13.18 0.01
N ILE A 68 -6.00 -11.84 -0.10
CA ILE A 68 -7.20 -11.02 0.05
C ILE A 68 -8.30 -11.43 -0.95
N ILE A 69 -7.92 -11.91 -2.14
CA ILE A 69 -8.86 -12.39 -3.15
C ILE A 69 -9.74 -13.50 -2.59
N PHE A 70 -9.18 -14.34 -1.71
CA PHE A 70 -9.93 -15.41 -1.07
C PHE A 70 -11.00 -14.90 -0.09
N LEU A 71 -10.89 -13.68 0.45
CA LEU A 71 -11.94 -13.08 1.30
C LEU A 71 -13.27 -12.98 0.56
N TRP A 72 -13.24 -12.71 -0.74
CA TRP A 72 -14.45 -12.67 -1.53
C TRP A 72 -15.20 -13.99 -1.54
N PHE A 73 -14.47 -15.10 -1.63
CA PHE A 73 -15.05 -16.45 -1.64
C PHE A 73 -15.49 -16.92 -0.25
N TYR A 74 -14.79 -16.51 0.80
CA TYR A 74 -15.05 -16.94 2.17
C TYR A 74 -15.90 -15.95 2.98
N ARG A 75 -16.21 -14.76 2.45
CA ARG A 75 -16.94 -13.70 3.16
C ARG A 75 -18.24 -14.18 3.83
N LYS A 76 -18.98 -15.09 3.19
CA LYS A 76 -20.24 -15.65 3.72
C LYS A 76 -20.06 -16.56 4.94
N ARG A 77 -18.82 -16.95 5.25
CA ARG A 77 -18.50 -17.79 6.40
C ARG A 77 -18.03 -16.97 7.60
N LEU A 78 -17.79 -15.69 7.40
CA LEU A 78 -17.41 -14.78 8.47
C LEU A 78 -18.64 -14.41 9.30
N GLU A 79 -18.45 -14.24 10.59
CA GLU A 79 -19.45 -13.65 11.46
C GLU A 79 -19.85 -12.25 10.94
N ASN A 80 -21.11 -11.86 11.06
CA ASN A 80 -21.64 -10.61 10.51
C ASN A 80 -20.83 -9.37 10.94
N ARG A 81 -20.39 -9.32 12.20
CA ARG A 81 -19.55 -8.22 12.70
C ARG A 81 -18.20 -8.19 12.00
N LEU A 82 -17.53 -9.34 11.87
CA LEU A 82 -16.25 -9.46 11.20
C LEU A 82 -16.38 -9.14 9.71
N GLN A 83 -17.45 -9.60 9.07
CA GLN A 83 -17.75 -9.29 7.68
C GLN A 83 -17.87 -7.77 7.45
N PHE A 84 -18.57 -7.06 8.32
CA PHE A 84 -18.69 -5.60 8.24
C PHE A 84 -17.34 -4.91 8.38
N ILE A 85 -16.52 -5.32 9.37
CA ILE A 85 -15.17 -4.77 9.58
C ILE A 85 -14.28 -5.01 8.35
N VAL A 86 -14.28 -6.24 7.82
CA VAL A 86 -13.50 -6.59 6.63
C VAL A 86 -13.90 -5.75 5.42
N VAL A 87 -15.19 -5.56 5.19
CA VAL A 87 -15.69 -4.74 4.08
C VAL A 87 -15.30 -3.27 4.28
N ALA A 88 -15.46 -2.74 5.49
CA ALA A 88 -15.09 -1.36 5.79
C ALA A 88 -13.59 -1.10 5.58
N LEU A 89 -12.72 -2.02 6.04
CA LEU A 89 -11.29 -1.94 5.83
C LEU A 89 -10.93 -2.05 4.34
N LEU A 90 -11.51 -2.98 3.60
CA LEU A 90 -11.28 -3.08 2.16
C LEU A 90 -11.70 -1.81 1.41
N CYS A 91 -12.83 -1.21 1.78
CA CYS A 91 -13.25 0.06 1.19
C CYS A 91 -12.27 1.19 1.51
N ALA A 92 -11.77 1.26 2.74
CA ALA A 92 -10.77 2.25 3.13
C ALA A 92 -9.47 2.10 2.32
N GLU A 93 -8.97 0.87 2.18
CA GLU A 93 -7.77 0.58 1.39
C GLU A 93 -7.94 0.88 -0.10
N LEU A 94 -9.11 0.59 -0.66
CA LEU A 94 -9.42 0.94 -2.05
C LEU A 94 -9.48 2.45 -2.25
N CYS A 95 -10.02 3.21 -1.28
CA CYS A 95 -9.99 4.67 -1.33
C CYS A 95 -8.56 5.21 -1.24
N ASP A 96 -7.74 4.67 -0.34
CA ASP A 96 -6.33 5.07 -0.22
C ASP A 96 -5.55 4.79 -1.50
N LEU A 97 -5.70 3.59 -2.06
CA LEU A 97 -5.11 3.21 -3.33
C LEU A 97 -5.56 4.13 -4.48
N ALA A 98 -6.84 4.47 -4.53
CA ALA A 98 -7.40 5.38 -5.52
C ALA A 98 -6.80 6.79 -5.38
N LEU A 99 -6.66 7.30 -4.15
CA LEU A 99 -6.02 8.57 -3.85
C LEU A 99 -4.53 8.57 -4.22
N CYS A 100 -3.80 7.50 -3.89
CA CYS A 100 -2.39 7.37 -4.30
C CYS A 100 -2.23 7.42 -5.82
N ALA A 101 -3.15 6.83 -6.58
CA ALA A 101 -3.11 6.84 -8.04
C ALA A 101 -3.39 8.23 -8.66
N THR A 102 -4.05 9.16 -7.94
CA THR A 102 -4.20 10.54 -8.40
C THR A 102 -2.92 11.36 -8.32
N ASN A 103 -1.94 10.89 -7.53
CA ASN A 103 -0.70 11.62 -7.34
C ASN A 103 0.27 11.36 -8.51
N PRO A 104 0.73 12.41 -9.23
CA PRO A 104 1.75 12.26 -10.28
C PRO A 104 3.06 11.64 -9.78
N THR A 105 3.38 11.82 -8.49
CA THR A 105 4.56 11.24 -7.85
C THR A 105 4.26 9.94 -7.10
N TRP A 106 3.27 9.17 -7.56
CA TRP A 106 2.81 7.90 -6.97
C TRP A 106 3.93 6.93 -6.58
N HIS A 107 5.07 7.00 -7.29
CA HIS A 107 6.24 6.14 -7.04
C HIS A 107 7.00 6.48 -5.76
N GLY A 108 6.67 7.58 -5.06
CA GLY A 108 7.31 7.96 -3.79
C GLY A 108 8.80 8.33 -3.89
N GLY A 109 9.26 8.77 -5.07
CA GLY A 109 10.64 9.17 -5.32
C GLY A 109 11.61 7.99 -5.44
N ARG A 110 12.87 8.18 -5.02
CA ARG A 110 13.97 7.22 -5.18
C ARG A 110 13.96 6.03 -4.20
N GLY A 111 12.97 5.95 -3.30
CA GLY A 111 12.85 4.84 -2.36
C GLY A 111 12.51 3.52 -3.04
N PHE A 112 12.97 2.40 -2.47
CA PHE A 112 12.63 1.05 -2.91
C PHE A 112 11.24 0.64 -2.39
N GLY A 113 10.48 -0.09 -3.21
CA GLY A 113 9.16 -0.63 -2.85
C GLY A 113 8.01 0.38 -2.84
N PRO A 114 6.80 -0.05 -2.48
CA PRO A 114 5.57 0.73 -2.51
C PRO A 114 5.47 1.69 -1.31
N ARG A 115 6.31 2.73 -1.29
CA ARG A 115 6.50 3.62 -0.14
C ARG A 115 5.21 4.27 0.35
N TYR A 116 4.33 4.71 -0.55
CA TYR A 116 3.05 5.32 -0.17
C TYR A 116 2.03 4.32 0.38
N MET A 117 2.22 3.02 0.11
CA MET A 117 1.34 1.95 0.60
C MET A 117 1.86 1.28 1.88
N VAL A 118 2.97 1.78 2.48
CA VAL A 118 3.55 1.17 3.69
C VAL A 118 2.58 1.23 4.86
N GLU A 119 1.84 2.32 4.99
CA GLU A 119 0.85 2.49 6.06
C GLU A 119 -0.32 1.50 5.92
N SER A 120 -0.75 1.26 4.68
CA SER A 120 -1.80 0.30 4.35
C SER A 120 -1.37 -1.17 4.50
N LEU A 121 -0.05 -1.46 4.44
CA LEU A 121 0.45 -2.84 4.52
C LEU A 121 -0.01 -3.58 5.78
N GLY A 122 -0.10 -2.90 6.92
CA GLY A 122 -0.56 -3.49 8.17
C GLY A 122 -1.99 -4.02 8.08
N VAL A 123 -2.88 -3.23 7.54
CA VAL A 123 -4.30 -3.59 7.33
C VAL A 123 -4.43 -4.69 6.30
N LEU A 124 -3.76 -4.55 5.17
CA LEU A 124 -3.75 -5.55 4.09
C LEU A 124 -3.18 -6.89 4.57
N PHE A 125 -2.16 -6.86 5.45
CA PHE A 125 -1.61 -8.05 6.06
C PHE A 125 -2.64 -8.78 6.94
N VAL A 126 -3.35 -8.05 7.79
CA VAL A 126 -4.41 -8.62 8.65
C VAL A 126 -5.53 -9.21 7.79
N LEU A 127 -5.98 -8.51 6.76
CA LEU A 127 -7.00 -9.01 5.83
C LEU A 127 -6.55 -10.29 5.11
N SER A 128 -5.29 -10.33 4.66
CA SER A 128 -4.71 -11.52 4.04
C SER A 128 -4.62 -12.69 5.03
N ALA A 129 -4.24 -12.42 6.28
CA ALA A 129 -4.14 -13.46 7.33
C ALA A 129 -5.51 -14.08 7.63
N ILE A 130 -6.56 -13.24 7.72
CA ILE A 130 -7.95 -13.73 7.89
C ILE A 130 -8.34 -14.63 6.71
N ALA A 131 -8.06 -14.21 5.47
CA ALA A 131 -8.36 -15.00 4.29
C ALA A 131 -7.63 -16.35 4.29
N ILE A 132 -6.34 -16.30 4.53
CA ILE A 132 -5.44 -17.46 4.51
C ILE A 132 -5.79 -18.46 5.62
N SER A 133 -6.22 -18.00 6.81
CA SER A 133 -6.63 -18.89 7.90
C SER A 133 -7.75 -19.82 7.46
N HIS A 134 -8.75 -19.30 6.74
CA HIS A 134 -9.87 -20.10 6.23
C HIS A 134 -9.45 -21.07 5.12
N VAL A 135 -8.50 -20.69 4.27
CA VAL A 135 -7.94 -21.60 3.26
C VAL A 135 -7.16 -22.72 3.92
N ARG A 136 -6.37 -22.37 4.96
CA ARG A 136 -5.56 -23.32 5.71
C ARG A 136 -6.38 -24.40 6.42
N GLU A 137 -7.56 -24.08 6.92
CA GLU A 137 -8.48 -25.07 7.52
C GLU A 137 -8.83 -26.18 6.54
N ARG A 138 -8.96 -25.87 5.26
CA ARG A 138 -9.31 -26.83 4.20
C ARG A 138 -8.10 -27.53 3.60
N PHE A 139 -6.99 -26.82 3.46
CA PHE A 139 -5.77 -27.27 2.78
C PHE A 139 -4.51 -26.98 3.60
N PRO A 140 -4.32 -27.60 4.78
CA PRO A 140 -3.31 -27.16 5.74
C PRO A 140 -1.87 -27.27 5.21
N ARG A 141 -1.52 -28.40 4.59
CA ARG A 141 -0.16 -28.61 4.07
C ARG A 141 0.18 -27.72 2.90
N THR A 142 -0.71 -27.66 1.91
CA THR A 142 -0.51 -26.85 0.70
C THR A 142 -0.40 -25.37 1.04
N THR A 143 -1.28 -24.87 1.93
CA THR A 143 -1.24 -23.48 2.36
C THR A 143 0.04 -23.15 3.12
N THR A 144 0.49 -24.04 4.01
CA THR A 144 1.73 -23.82 4.77
C THR A 144 2.95 -23.80 3.85
N VAL A 145 3.07 -24.73 2.91
CA VAL A 145 4.16 -24.74 1.93
C VAL A 145 4.10 -23.51 1.02
N GLY A 146 2.92 -23.18 0.51
CA GLY A 146 2.72 -21.96 -0.32
C GLY A 146 3.13 -20.69 0.41
N LEU A 147 2.71 -20.53 1.68
CA LEU A 147 3.11 -19.39 2.51
C LEU A 147 4.61 -19.32 2.75
N ALA A 148 5.27 -20.46 2.99
CA ALA A 148 6.72 -20.51 3.17
C ALA A 148 7.46 -20.06 1.90
N ILE A 149 7.02 -20.50 0.73
CA ILE A 149 7.58 -20.09 -0.57
C ILE A 149 7.39 -18.60 -0.79
N VAL A 150 6.17 -18.09 -0.59
CA VAL A 150 5.83 -16.68 -0.75
C VAL A 150 6.61 -15.80 0.23
N ALA A 151 6.76 -16.23 1.48
CA ALA A 151 7.55 -15.52 2.48
C ALA A 151 9.03 -15.48 2.10
N ALA A 152 9.60 -16.61 1.68
CA ALA A 152 10.99 -16.68 1.23
C ALA A 152 11.23 -15.75 0.03
N TYR A 153 10.34 -15.76 -0.95
CA TYR A 153 10.37 -14.86 -2.10
C TYR A 153 10.34 -13.39 -1.66
N SER A 154 9.36 -12.99 -0.83
CA SER A 154 9.21 -11.61 -0.35
C SER A 154 10.45 -11.14 0.43
N ILE A 155 10.98 -11.98 1.32
CA ILE A 155 12.18 -11.66 2.10
C ILE A 155 13.37 -11.46 1.15
N THR A 156 13.58 -12.41 0.23
CA THR A 156 14.67 -12.36 -0.74
C THR A 156 14.60 -11.09 -1.58
N LEU A 157 13.42 -10.77 -2.15
CA LEU A 157 13.23 -9.60 -2.98
C LEU A 157 13.49 -8.30 -2.20
N ASN A 158 12.97 -8.20 -0.96
CA ASN A 158 13.17 -7.02 -0.13
C ASN A 158 14.64 -6.85 0.30
N VAL A 159 15.34 -7.95 0.61
CA VAL A 159 16.79 -7.90 0.94
C VAL A 159 17.60 -7.44 -0.27
N PHE A 160 17.39 -8.03 -1.44
CA PHE A 160 18.09 -7.62 -2.66
C PHE A 160 17.76 -6.18 -3.04
N GLY A 161 16.49 -5.79 -2.92
CA GLY A 161 16.07 -4.42 -3.19
C GLY A 161 16.69 -3.40 -2.23
N ALA A 162 16.79 -3.72 -0.94
CA ALA A 162 17.44 -2.85 0.03
C ALA A 162 18.95 -2.70 -0.24
N ILE A 163 19.61 -3.75 -0.71
CA ILE A 163 21.04 -3.71 -1.08
C ILE A 163 21.22 -3.00 -2.42
N GLY A 164 20.39 -3.30 -3.42
CA GLY A 164 20.47 -2.75 -4.78
C GLY A 164 20.03 -1.31 -4.90
N ALA A 165 19.15 -0.82 -4.02
CA ALA A 165 18.64 0.56 -4.06
C ALA A 165 19.73 1.65 -3.95
N ARG A 166 20.93 1.29 -3.52
CA ARG A 166 22.10 2.18 -3.56
C ARG A 166 22.71 2.33 -4.96
N LEU A 167 22.49 1.35 -5.84
CA LEU A 167 23.18 1.31 -7.13
C LEU A 167 22.36 1.91 -8.28
N ASP A 168 21.02 1.93 -8.19
CA ASP A 168 20.14 2.17 -9.35
C ASP A 168 19.24 3.41 -9.28
N SER A 169 19.50 4.33 -8.36
CA SER A 169 18.67 5.54 -8.22
C SER A 169 18.64 6.43 -9.47
N GLN A 170 19.59 6.30 -10.38
CA GLN A 170 19.68 7.08 -11.62
C GLN A 170 18.87 6.44 -12.76
N VAL A 171 18.92 5.12 -12.90
CA VAL A 171 18.23 4.40 -14.00
C VAL A 171 16.70 4.50 -13.87
N LEU A 172 16.16 4.47 -12.64
CA LEU A 172 14.72 4.62 -12.40
C LEU A 172 14.19 6.01 -12.74
N VAL A 173 14.98 7.05 -12.53
CA VAL A 173 14.61 8.44 -12.88
C VAL A 173 14.58 8.59 -14.41
N ASP A 174 15.55 8.03 -15.11
CA ASP A 174 15.61 8.10 -16.58
C ASP A 174 14.47 7.32 -17.23
N LEU A 175 14.10 6.15 -16.67
CA LEU A 175 12.99 5.35 -17.18
C LEU A 175 11.64 6.07 -16.96
N HIS A 176 11.46 6.68 -15.79
CA HIS A 176 10.28 7.46 -15.47
C HIS A 176 10.10 8.66 -16.40
N GLN A 177 11.18 9.40 -16.67
CA GLN A 177 11.16 10.53 -17.60
C GLN A 177 10.82 10.10 -19.03
N ARG A 178 11.31 8.94 -19.48
CA ARG A 178 11.04 8.44 -20.84
C ARG A 178 9.62 7.90 -21.05
N ILE A 179 8.97 7.38 -20.00
CA ILE A 179 7.63 6.76 -20.10
C ILE A 179 6.51 7.78 -19.86
N LEU A 180 6.74 8.78 -19.00
CA LEU A 180 5.68 9.68 -18.53
C LEU A 180 5.85 11.14 -18.94
N MET A 181 6.94 11.48 -19.64
CA MET A 181 7.13 12.80 -20.25
C MET A 181 7.47 12.56 -21.74
N PRO A 182 6.45 12.49 -22.64
CA PRO A 182 6.66 12.55 -24.07
C PRO A 182 7.17 13.91 -24.51
#